data_637afe88100d25a29d9320676787c679
#
_entry.id   637afe88100d25a29d9320676787c679
#
_cell.length_a   1.000
_cell.length_b   1.000
_cell.length_c   1.000
_cell.angle_alpha   90.00
_cell.angle_beta   90.00
_cell.angle_gamma   90.00
#
_symmetry.space_group_name_H-M   'P 1'
#
loop_
_entity.id
_entity.type
_entity.pdbx_description
1 polymer ?
#
loop_
_entity_poly.entity_id
_entity_poly.type
_entity_poly.pdbx_seq_one_letter_code
_entity_poly.pdbx_strand_id
1 'polypeptide(L)'
;MQSCLRIAGLIGCCLLLTVFGPGLTTGTAAELQIMLFKAKPAVVHIACSVQAEVSGQEGKWQGNVGGGTGSGFVINPNGYIVTNGHVVADAHESNEDLMNLRAKASYILNVVVPKFEAEKKTKLSENQKKDFLDKVYPKYQGLPVLLKRDISVILSNAKVFPAEVKEYSPPISGEPGEYIQTIADINIKQKTGKDVSILKIEARNLPTAELGDSDAVTIGETVHVIGYPGAAQINIISQESRLVEQTISTGTITAGKRDVKGTPVIQTDASASKGNSGGPCINTKGQVIGILSYGYGEA
;
A
#
# COMPACT_ATOMS: atom_id res chain seq x y z
N MET A 1 -9.95 -2.93 -22.54
CA MET A 1 -11.31 -2.98 -23.14
C MET A 1 -11.58 -4.41 -23.57
N GLN A 2 -12.35 -5.14 -22.79
CA GLN A 2 -13.18 -6.27 -23.27
C GLN A 2 -14.12 -6.63 -22.14
N SER A 3 -15.35 -6.22 -22.31
CA SER A 3 -16.49 -6.55 -21.48
C SER A 3 -16.93 -7.99 -21.76
N CYS A 4 -17.06 -8.83 -20.74
CA CYS A 4 -17.64 -10.16 -20.85
C CYS A 4 -19.16 -10.06 -20.77
N LEU A 5 -19.83 -10.17 -21.91
CA LEU A 5 -21.28 -10.33 -22.06
C LEU A 5 -21.59 -11.83 -22.01
N ARG A 6 -22.48 -12.24 -21.11
CA ARG A 6 -23.01 -13.61 -21.09
C ARG A 6 -23.95 -13.83 -22.25
N ILE A 7 -23.65 -14.79 -23.10
CA ILE A 7 -24.62 -15.34 -24.06
C ILE A 7 -24.79 -16.82 -23.74
N ALA A 8 -26.02 -17.19 -23.41
CA ALA A 8 -26.44 -18.59 -23.29
C ALA A 8 -26.81 -19.12 -24.68
N GLY A 9 -26.44 -20.33 -24.98
CA GLY A 9 -26.98 -21.01 -26.18
C GLY A 9 -26.23 -22.27 -26.61
N LEU A 10 -26.80 -23.41 -26.29
CA LEU A 10 -26.96 -24.69 -26.99
C LEU A 10 -25.74 -25.53 -27.47
N ILE A 11 -25.57 -26.65 -26.78
CA ILE A 11 -25.55 -28.10 -27.24
C ILE A 11 -24.59 -28.44 -28.39
N GLY A 12 -23.55 -29.16 -28.01
CA GLY A 12 -22.78 -30.04 -28.88
C GLY A 12 -22.13 -31.17 -28.06
N CYS A 13 -22.81 -32.34 -28.07
CA CYS A 13 -22.34 -33.56 -27.43
C CYS A 13 -21.11 -34.09 -28.17
N CYS A 14 -19.94 -34.07 -27.55
CA CYS A 14 -18.79 -34.86 -28.00
C CYS A 14 -18.29 -35.65 -26.81
N LEU A 15 -18.59 -36.96 -26.83
CA LEU A 15 -18.03 -37.94 -25.91
C LEU A 15 -16.53 -38.09 -26.22
N LEU A 16 -15.69 -37.56 -25.35
CA LEU A 16 -14.27 -37.92 -25.28
C LEU A 16 -14.02 -38.74 -24.03
N LEU A 17 -13.80 -40.05 -24.22
CA LEU A 17 -13.24 -40.92 -23.18
C LEU A 17 -11.82 -40.42 -22.85
N THR A 18 -11.66 -39.79 -21.68
CA THR A 18 -10.34 -39.54 -21.11
C THR A 18 -10.00 -40.67 -20.13
N VAL A 19 -8.92 -41.36 -20.45
CA VAL A 19 -8.25 -42.30 -19.58
C VAL A 19 -7.69 -41.54 -18.39
N PHE A 20 -8.23 -41.78 -17.20
CA PHE A 20 -7.68 -41.26 -15.95
C PHE A 20 -6.38 -42.01 -15.62
N GLY A 21 -5.23 -41.35 -15.75
CA GLY A 21 -4.00 -41.71 -15.08
C GLY A 21 -4.02 -41.23 -13.64
N PRO A 22 -3.43 -41.95 -12.68
CA PRO A 22 -3.41 -41.50 -11.29
C PRO A 22 -2.36 -40.42 -11.10
N GLY A 23 -2.80 -39.27 -10.62
CA GLY A 23 -1.95 -38.42 -9.83
C GLY A 23 -1.51 -37.07 -10.35
N LEU A 24 -2.30 -36.12 -10.16
CA LEU A 24 -1.92 -34.77 -9.66
C LEU A 24 -3.18 -34.29 -8.95
N THR A 25 -3.18 -34.35 -7.63
CA THR A 25 -4.26 -33.78 -6.82
C THR A 25 -4.10 -32.25 -6.91
N THR A 26 -4.60 -31.67 -7.98
CA THR A 26 -5.00 -30.26 -7.97
C THR A 26 -6.10 -30.16 -6.93
N GLY A 27 -5.86 -29.44 -5.84
CA GLY A 27 -6.88 -29.17 -4.82
C GLY A 27 -8.19 -28.79 -5.51
N THR A 28 -9.29 -29.39 -5.08
CA THR A 28 -10.59 -29.13 -5.70
C THR A 28 -10.94 -27.65 -5.55
N ALA A 29 -11.76 -27.10 -6.44
CA ALA A 29 -12.25 -25.71 -6.28
C ALA A 29 -12.88 -25.49 -4.90
N ALA A 30 -13.46 -26.51 -4.28
CA ALA A 30 -14.00 -26.47 -2.94
C ALA A 30 -12.90 -26.31 -1.86
N GLU A 31 -11.78 -27.00 -1.98
CA GLU A 31 -10.64 -26.87 -1.04
C GLU A 31 -10.05 -25.47 -1.11
N LEU A 32 -9.87 -24.93 -2.31
CA LEU A 32 -9.44 -23.55 -2.51
C LEU A 32 -10.41 -22.56 -1.84
N GLN A 33 -11.71 -22.71 -2.06
CA GLN A 33 -12.72 -21.85 -1.44
C GLN A 33 -12.66 -21.89 0.09
N ILE A 34 -12.52 -23.09 0.67
CA ILE A 34 -12.42 -23.26 2.14
C ILE A 34 -11.15 -22.57 2.67
N MET A 35 -10.03 -22.75 2.00
CA MET A 35 -8.76 -22.13 2.36
C MET A 35 -8.86 -20.60 2.32
N LEU A 36 -9.37 -20.04 1.24
CA LEU A 36 -9.56 -18.59 1.09
C LEU A 36 -10.57 -18.03 2.10
N PHE A 37 -11.65 -18.77 2.38
CA PHE A 37 -12.63 -18.39 3.41
C PHE A 37 -12.00 -18.29 4.80
N LYS A 38 -11.03 -19.13 5.12
CA LYS A 38 -10.28 -19.09 6.38
C LYS A 38 -9.25 -17.95 6.41
N ALA A 39 -8.57 -17.68 5.30
CA ALA A 39 -7.50 -16.68 5.22
C ALA A 39 -8.03 -15.23 5.17
N LYS A 40 -9.08 -14.98 4.39
CA LYS A 40 -9.65 -13.64 4.18
C LYS A 40 -9.95 -12.85 5.45
N PRO A 41 -10.58 -13.41 6.51
CA PRO A 41 -10.92 -12.63 7.70
C PRO A 41 -9.72 -12.03 8.43
N ALA A 42 -8.53 -12.60 8.25
CA ALA A 42 -7.29 -12.08 8.84
C ALA A 42 -6.68 -10.92 8.04
N VAL A 43 -7.12 -10.71 6.79
CA VAL A 43 -6.59 -9.62 5.94
C VAL A 43 -7.34 -8.34 6.20
N VAL A 44 -6.61 -7.24 6.36
CA VAL A 44 -7.15 -5.93 6.74
C VAL A 44 -6.77 -4.87 5.72
N HIS A 45 -7.61 -3.84 5.59
CA HIS A 45 -7.30 -2.64 4.86
C HIS A 45 -6.65 -1.61 5.79
N ILE A 46 -5.61 -0.93 5.32
CA ILE A 46 -4.89 0.09 6.07
C ILE A 46 -4.97 1.40 5.32
N ALA A 47 -5.35 2.45 6.04
CA ALA A 47 -5.35 3.81 5.52
C ALA A 47 -4.54 4.69 6.47
N CYS A 48 -3.64 5.50 5.91
CA CYS A 48 -2.95 6.52 6.69
C CYS A 48 -3.10 7.89 6.07
N SER A 49 -3.06 8.93 6.90
CA SER A 49 -3.09 10.31 6.47
C SER A 49 -2.24 11.19 7.38
N VAL A 50 -1.66 12.25 6.82
CA VAL A 50 -0.96 13.28 7.55
C VAL A 50 -1.56 14.62 7.20
N GLN A 51 -2.29 15.20 8.15
CA GLN A 51 -2.80 16.56 8.05
C GLN A 51 -1.76 17.53 8.62
N ALA A 52 -1.60 18.67 8.00
CA ALA A 52 -0.72 19.72 8.47
C ALA A 52 -1.45 21.06 8.60
N GLU A 53 -1.08 21.82 9.61
CA GLU A 53 -1.46 23.23 9.74
C GLU A 53 -0.20 24.07 9.78
N VAL A 54 -0.16 25.15 8.96
CA VAL A 54 0.92 26.12 8.91
C VAL A 54 0.31 27.52 9.06
N SER A 55 0.88 28.33 9.95
CA SER A 55 0.46 29.70 10.18
C SER A 55 1.64 30.64 9.95
N GLY A 56 1.46 31.62 9.08
CA GLY A 56 2.45 32.67 8.77
C GLY A 56 1.81 34.02 8.69
N GLN A 57 2.61 35.04 8.37
CA GLN A 57 2.13 36.43 8.24
C GLN A 57 1.09 36.60 7.12
N GLU A 58 1.20 35.79 6.09
CA GLU A 58 0.31 35.84 4.93
C GLU A 58 -1.03 35.15 5.19
N GLY A 59 -1.16 34.34 6.24
CA GLY A 59 -2.40 33.64 6.61
C GLY A 59 -2.15 32.26 7.19
N LYS A 60 -3.20 31.44 7.15
CA LYS A 60 -3.16 30.04 7.59
C LYS A 60 -3.45 29.12 6.42
N TRP A 61 -2.85 27.95 6.45
CA TRP A 61 -3.14 26.84 5.56
C TRP A 61 -3.30 25.56 6.36
N GLN A 62 -4.27 24.76 5.95
CA GLN A 62 -4.47 23.42 6.49
C GLN A 62 -4.79 22.46 5.33
N GLY A 63 -4.18 21.30 5.35
CA GLY A 63 -4.42 20.30 4.30
C GLY A 63 -3.66 19.01 4.51
N ASN A 64 -3.88 18.07 3.61
CA ASN A 64 -3.18 16.80 3.59
C ASN A 64 -1.78 16.98 2.96
N VAL A 65 -0.76 16.44 3.60
CA VAL A 65 0.63 16.48 3.14
C VAL A 65 1.22 15.10 2.91
N GLY A 66 0.51 14.06 3.27
CA GLY A 66 0.95 12.69 3.07
C GLY A 66 -0.10 11.67 3.46
N GLY A 67 0.18 10.43 3.11
CA GLY A 67 -0.68 9.31 3.42
C GLY A 67 -0.83 8.36 2.24
N GLY A 68 -1.56 7.28 2.49
CA GLY A 68 -1.76 6.24 1.50
C GLY A 68 -2.71 5.16 2.00
N THR A 69 -2.91 4.18 1.16
CA THR A 69 -3.69 2.99 1.50
C THR A 69 -2.91 1.74 1.12
N GLY A 70 -3.15 0.67 1.85
CA GLY A 70 -2.56 -0.63 1.60
C GLY A 70 -3.32 -1.73 2.30
N SER A 71 -2.74 -2.88 2.28
CA SER A 71 -3.24 -4.08 2.93
C SER A 71 -2.34 -4.50 4.09
N GLY A 72 -2.84 -5.35 4.94
CA GLY A 72 -2.08 -6.01 6.00
C GLY A 72 -2.77 -7.29 6.41
N PHE A 73 -2.17 -8.02 7.34
CA PHE A 73 -2.79 -9.21 7.89
C PHE A 73 -2.47 -9.38 9.37
N VAL A 74 -3.44 -9.86 10.10
CA VAL A 74 -3.35 -10.09 11.55
C VAL A 74 -2.51 -11.34 11.82
N ILE A 75 -1.47 -11.19 12.64
CA ILE A 75 -0.58 -12.31 13.04
C ILE A 75 -0.79 -12.76 14.49
N ASN A 76 -1.55 -11.99 15.25
CA ASN A 76 -1.84 -12.31 16.65
C ASN A 76 -3.27 -11.87 17.00
N PRO A 77 -4.07 -12.70 17.71
CA PRO A 77 -5.46 -12.39 18.03
C PRO A 77 -5.65 -11.14 18.88
N ASN A 78 -4.57 -10.62 19.49
CA ASN A 78 -4.58 -9.39 20.27
C ASN A 78 -4.29 -8.12 19.44
N GLY A 79 -4.36 -8.20 18.09
CA GLY A 79 -4.33 -7.02 17.24
C GLY A 79 -2.96 -6.61 16.69
N TYR A 80 -2.00 -7.54 16.63
CA TYR A 80 -0.76 -7.31 15.88
C TYR A 80 -0.95 -7.63 14.41
N ILE A 81 -0.53 -6.69 13.55
CA ILE A 81 -0.76 -6.72 12.10
C ILE A 81 0.56 -6.46 11.39
N VAL A 82 0.83 -7.23 10.36
CA VAL A 82 1.97 -7.02 9.46
C VAL A 82 1.50 -6.31 8.21
N THR A 83 2.31 -5.34 7.74
CA THR A 83 2.11 -4.61 6.48
C THR A 83 3.47 -4.16 5.93
N ASN A 84 3.50 -3.50 4.78
CA ASN A 84 4.73 -2.85 4.30
C ASN A 84 5.05 -1.56 5.06
N GLY A 85 6.35 -1.24 5.12
CA GLY A 85 6.83 0.02 5.68
C GLY A 85 6.31 1.23 4.89
N HIS A 86 6.32 1.17 3.54
CA HIS A 86 5.87 2.27 2.70
C HIS A 86 4.37 2.61 2.86
N VAL A 87 3.54 1.65 3.29
CA VAL A 87 2.10 1.89 3.53
C VAL A 87 1.87 2.90 4.64
N VAL A 88 2.74 2.92 5.64
CA VAL A 88 2.63 3.80 6.82
C VAL A 88 3.76 4.85 6.91
N ALA A 89 4.65 4.88 5.93
CA ALA A 89 5.86 5.71 5.96
C ALA A 89 5.57 7.19 6.21
N ASP A 90 4.61 7.78 5.53
CA ASP A 90 4.28 9.19 5.68
C ASP A 90 3.77 9.51 7.10
N ALA A 91 3.08 8.59 7.76
CA ALA A 91 2.58 8.77 9.11
C ALA A 91 3.62 8.38 10.20
N HIS A 92 4.75 7.78 9.83
CA HIS A 92 5.81 7.41 10.77
C HIS A 92 6.67 8.62 11.15
N GLU A 93 7.10 8.69 12.41
CA GLU A 93 7.86 9.83 12.96
C GLU A 93 9.18 10.10 12.21
N SER A 94 9.84 9.05 11.69
CA SER A 94 11.09 9.20 10.92
C SER A 94 10.96 10.06 9.66
N ASN A 95 9.75 10.37 9.22
CA ASN A 95 9.45 11.19 8.05
C ASN A 95 8.97 12.59 8.40
N GLU A 96 9.18 13.05 9.63
CA GLU A 96 8.72 14.36 10.09
C GLU A 96 9.28 15.51 9.26
N ASP A 97 10.58 15.49 8.97
CA ASP A 97 11.22 16.55 8.15
C ASP A 97 10.60 16.63 6.76
N LEU A 98 10.30 15.50 6.15
CA LEU A 98 9.63 15.46 4.84
C LEU A 98 8.20 16.02 4.92
N MET A 99 7.44 15.66 5.96
CA MET A 99 6.08 16.18 6.14
C MET A 99 6.10 17.68 6.42
N ASN A 100 7.03 18.18 7.23
CA ASN A 100 7.23 19.60 7.47
C ASN A 100 7.58 20.35 6.19
N LEU A 101 8.45 19.80 5.36
CA LEU A 101 8.82 20.37 4.08
C LEU A 101 7.62 20.47 3.13
N ARG A 102 6.85 19.36 3.00
CA ARG A 102 5.63 19.33 2.18
C ARG A 102 4.58 20.34 2.67
N ALA A 103 4.40 20.47 3.97
CA ALA A 103 3.46 21.42 4.57
C ALA A 103 3.83 22.88 4.25
N LYS A 104 5.09 23.24 4.42
CA LYS A 104 5.58 24.59 4.12
C LYS A 104 5.51 24.90 2.61
N ALA A 105 5.88 23.95 1.77
CA ALA A 105 5.72 24.09 0.32
C ALA A 105 4.25 24.29 -0.07
N SER A 106 3.33 23.52 0.53
CA SER A 106 1.89 23.67 0.31
C SER A 106 1.36 25.01 0.80
N TYR A 107 1.83 25.50 1.95
CA TYR A 107 1.51 26.86 2.43
C TYR A 107 1.94 27.92 1.42
N ILE A 108 3.17 27.84 0.90
CA ILE A 108 3.67 28.80 -0.08
C ILE A 108 2.80 28.76 -1.34
N LEU A 109 2.51 27.58 -1.87
CA LEU A 109 1.75 27.45 -3.11
C LEU A 109 0.28 27.85 -2.98
N ASN A 110 -0.33 27.65 -1.81
CA ASN A 110 -1.77 27.87 -1.63
C ASN A 110 -2.10 29.19 -0.89
N VAL A 111 -1.15 29.84 -0.24
CA VAL A 111 -1.36 31.09 0.49
C VAL A 111 -0.51 32.22 -0.06
N VAL A 112 0.80 31.98 -0.19
CA VAL A 112 1.75 33.06 -0.58
C VAL A 112 1.65 33.37 -2.08
N VAL A 113 1.63 32.34 -2.93
CA VAL A 113 1.53 32.51 -4.40
C VAL A 113 0.26 33.26 -4.78
N PRO A 114 -0.97 32.91 -4.32
CA PRO A 114 -2.18 33.68 -4.67
C PRO A 114 -2.13 35.13 -4.26
N LYS A 115 -1.55 35.44 -3.10
CA LYS A 115 -1.35 36.83 -2.68
C LYS A 115 -0.42 37.60 -3.60
N PHE A 116 0.73 37.01 -3.92
CA PHE A 116 1.67 37.59 -4.87
C PHE A 116 1.02 37.83 -6.24
N GLU A 117 0.27 36.84 -6.75
CA GLU A 117 -0.44 36.97 -8.04
C GLU A 117 -1.46 38.10 -8.01
N ALA A 118 -2.19 38.25 -6.90
CA ALA A 118 -3.17 39.34 -6.73
C ALA A 118 -2.48 40.73 -6.67
N GLU A 119 -1.39 40.87 -5.90
CA GLU A 119 -0.63 42.13 -5.79
C GLU A 119 0.00 42.53 -7.13
N LYS A 120 0.57 41.56 -7.86
CA LYS A 120 1.22 41.81 -9.15
C LYS A 120 0.27 41.80 -10.34
N LYS A 121 -1.02 41.52 -10.13
CA LYS A 121 -2.04 41.38 -11.17
C LYS A 121 -1.59 40.45 -12.31
N THR A 122 -0.98 39.31 -11.92
CA THR A 122 -0.41 38.34 -12.83
C THR A 122 -0.82 36.91 -12.38
N LYS A 123 -0.69 35.97 -13.28
CA LYS A 123 -0.82 34.54 -12.95
C LYS A 123 0.47 33.82 -13.30
N LEU A 124 0.95 32.99 -12.39
CA LEU A 124 2.14 32.17 -12.59
C LEU A 124 1.77 30.86 -13.25
N SER A 125 2.55 30.46 -14.26
CA SER A 125 2.51 29.09 -14.78
C SER A 125 3.04 28.10 -13.74
N GLU A 126 2.81 26.80 -13.93
CA GLU A 126 3.29 25.77 -12.99
C GLU A 126 4.83 25.79 -12.84
N ASN A 127 5.57 26.00 -13.93
CA ASN A 127 7.03 26.15 -13.88
C ASN A 127 7.44 27.39 -13.08
N GLN A 128 6.77 28.52 -13.29
CA GLN A 128 7.03 29.75 -12.54
C GLN A 128 6.66 29.60 -11.06
N LYS A 129 5.63 28.82 -10.71
CA LYS A 129 5.30 28.50 -9.31
C LYS A 129 6.39 27.66 -8.66
N LYS A 130 6.98 26.73 -9.40
CA LYS A 130 8.11 25.94 -8.91
C LYS A 130 9.32 26.84 -8.65
N ASP A 131 9.73 27.66 -9.62
CA ASP A 131 10.84 28.59 -9.47
C ASP A 131 10.60 29.59 -8.33
N PHE A 132 9.35 30.05 -8.17
CA PHE A 132 8.95 30.93 -7.07
C PHE A 132 9.08 30.19 -5.73
N LEU A 133 8.59 28.94 -5.62
CA LEU A 133 8.72 28.14 -4.42
C LEU A 133 10.19 27.99 -3.99
N ASP A 134 11.05 27.56 -4.92
CA ASP A 134 12.48 27.36 -4.66
C ASP A 134 13.15 28.66 -4.16
N LYS A 135 12.83 29.79 -4.78
CA LYS A 135 13.37 31.10 -4.42
C LYS A 135 12.90 31.59 -3.05
N VAL A 136 11.64 31.37 -2.67
CA VAL A 136 11.07 31.97 -1.45
C VAL A 136 11.10 31.04 -0.26
N TYR A 137 11.24 29.72 -0.46
CA TYR A 137 11.21 28.72 0.61
C TYR A 137 12.13 29.04 1.81
N PRO A 138 13.38 29.52 1.61
CA PRO A 138 14.27 29.86 2.73
C PRO A 138 13.65 30.89 3.72
N LYS A 139 12.75 31.77 3.27
CA LYS A 139 12.03 32.71 4.13
C LYS A 139 11.02 32.01 5.05
N TYR A 140 10.49 30.90 4.61
CA TYR A 140 9.40 30.16 5.30
C TYR A 140 9.86 28.87 6.01
N GLN A 141 11.13 28.49 5.88
CA GLN A 141 11.67 27.26 6.48
C GLN A 141 11.52 27.25 8.01
N GLY A 142 11.53 28.38 8.69
CA GLY A 142 11.36 28.53 10.14
C GLY A 142 9.91 28.51 10.63
N LEU A 143 8.91 28.44 9.75
CA LEU A 143 7.51 28.43 10.19
C LEU A 143 7.20 27.17 11.00
N PRO A 144 6.44 27.31 12.10
CA PRO A 144 5.95 26.14 12.83
C PRO A 144 4.92 25.36 12.01
N VAL A 145 5.00 24.06 12.07
CA VAL A 145 4.06 23.13 11.45
C VAL A 145 3.45 22.26 12.54
N LEU A 146 2.13 22.20 12.59
CA LEU A 146 1.42 21.23 13.40
C LEU A 146 1.04 20.06 12.51
N LEU A 147 1.57 18.86 12.81
CA LEU A 147 1.23 17.62 12.12
C LEU A 147 0.27 16.78 12.94
N LYS A 148 -0.79 16.31 12.29
CA LYS A 148 -1.69 15.28 12.82
C LYS A 148 -1.57 14.05 11.94
N ARG A 149 -1.07 12.96 12.53
CA ARG A 149 -0.91 11.67 11.88
C ARG A 149 -2.05 10.73 12.28
N ASP A 150 -2.58 10.00 11.33
CA ASP A 150 -3.63 9.02 11.56
C ASP A 150 -3.33 7.76 10.78
N ILE A 151 -3.38 6.61 11.46
CA ILE A 151 -3.30 5.28 10.85
C ILE A 151 -4.54 4.52 11.31
N SER A 152 -5.36 4.13 10.36
CA SER A 152 -6.59 3.39 10.58
C SER A 152 -6.48 2.01 9.96
N VAL A 153 -6.86 1.00 10.73
CA VAL A 153 -7.04 -0.38 10.27
C VAL A 153 -8.51 -0.68 10.17
N ILE A 154 -8.95 -1.11 8.99
CA ILE A 154 -10.32 -1.48 8.69
C ILE A 154 -10.38 -3.00 8.54
N LEU A 155 -11.13 -3.65 9.41
CA LEU A 155 -11.31 -5.10 9.38
C LEU A 155 -12.32 -5.50 8.28
N SER A 156 -12.33 -6.77 7.90
CA SER A 156 -13.27 -7.34 6.92
C SER A 156 -14.75 -7.17 7.28
N ASN A 157 -15.06 -6.88 8.55
CA ASN A 157 -16.42 -6.60 9.05
C ASN A 157 -16.71 -5.07 9.15
N ALA A 158 -15.94 -4.24 8.45
CA ALA A 158 -16.03 -2.77 8.43
C ALA A 158 -15.70 -2.05 9.75
N LYS A 159 -15.30 -2.76 10.80
CA LYS A 159 -14.85 -2.09 12.02
C LYS A 159 -13.53 -1.39 11.79
N VAL A 160 -13.45 -0.14 12.24
CA VAL A 160 -12.27 0.73 12.11
C VAL A 160 -11.61 0.89 13.46
N PHE A 161 -10.29 0.73 13.49
CA PHE A 161 -9.49 0.90 14.69
C PHE A 161 -8.31 1.84 14.39
N PRO A 162 -8.01 2.78 15.29
CA PRO A 162 -6.73 3.48 15.24
C PRO A 162 -5.60 2.48 15.49
N ALA A 163 -4.50 2.67 14.78
CA ALA A 163 -3.35 1.80 14.88
C ALA A 163 -2.09 2.56 15.28
N GLU A 164 -1.24 1.89 16.04
CA GLU A 164 0.06 2.36 16.44
C GLU A 164 1.15 1.53 15.74
N VAL A 165 2.20 2.19 15.26
CA VAL A 165 3.39 1.50 14.71
C VAL A 165 4.24 1.00 15.86
N LYS A 166 4.46 -0.31 15.94
CA LYS A 166 5.32 -0.94 16.96
C LYS A 166 6.72 -1.21 16.44
N GLU A 167 6.81 -1.63 15.17
CA GLU A 167 8.08 -1.86 14.50
C GLU A 167 7.99 -1.30 13.08
N TYR A 168 9.09 -0.70 12.64
CA TYR A 168 9.16 -0.09 11.33
C TYR A 168 10.52 -0.31 10.66
N SER A 169 10.48 -0.88 9.47
CA SER A 169 11.60 -0.94 8.57
C SER A 169 11.24 -0.16 7.30
N PRO A 170 12.01 0.89 6.96
CA PRO A 170 11.70 1.77 5.83
C PRO A 170 11.59 1.03 4.50
N PRO A 171 11.01 1.68 3.47
CA PRO A 171 10.96 1.13 2.11
C PRO A 171 12.34 0.74 1.58
N ILE A 172 12.36 -0.21 0.66
CA ILE A 172 13.55 -0.51 -0.15
C ILE A 172 13.67 0.58 -1.23
N SER A 173 14.89 1.08 -1.49
CA SER A 173 15.16 1.90 -2.67
C SER A 173 16.16 1.20 -3.58
N GLY A 174 16.29 1.66 -4.83
CA GLY A 174 17.27 1.15 -5.77
C GLY A 174 18.73 1.36 -5.32
N GLU A 175 18.96 2.30 -4.39
CA GLU A 175 20.29 2.59 -3.82
C GLU A 175 20.39 2.09 -2.38
N PRO A 176 21.45 1.34 -2.02
CA PRO A 176 21.66 0.88 -0.66
C PRO A 176 21.87 2.05 0.31
N GLY A 177 21.09 2.08 1.37
CA GLY A 177 21.30 2.98 2.50
C GLY A 177 20.35 4.16 2.59
N GLU A 178 20.29 5.02 1.58
CA GLU A 178 19.47 6.24 1.59
C GLU A 178 18.88 6.51 0.21
N TYR A 179 17.70 7.12 0.16
CA TYR A 179 17.18 7.74 -1.04
C TYR A 179 16.84 9.21 -0.76
N ILE A 180 16.86 10.03 -1.81
CA ILE A 180 16.69 11.47 -1.70
C ILE A 180 15.34 11.86 -2.29
N GLN A 181 14.53 12.59 -1.51
CA GLN A 181 13.38 13.31 -2.03
C GLN A 181 13.69 14.80 -2.08
N THR A 182 13.51 15.41 -3.24
CA THR A 182 13.79 16.85 -3.44
C THR A 182 12.49 17.61 -3.56
N ILE A 183 12.32 18.63 -2.70
CA ILE A 183 11.20 19.57 -2.73
C ILE A 183 11.81 20.95 -2.46
N ALA A 184 11.50 21.95 -3.27
CA ALA A 184 12.05 23.31 -3.16
C ALA A 184 13.60 23.32 -3.08
N ASP A 185 14.24 22.53 -3.96
CA ASP A 185 15.70 22.31 -3.99
C ASP A 185 16.32 21.78 -2.68
N ILE A 186 15.48 21.35 -1.72
CA ILE A 186 15.92 20.72 -0.49
C ILE A 186 15.87 19.22 -0.63
N ASN A 187 17.00 18.61 -0.36
CA ASN A 187 17.18 17.15 -0.39
C ASN A 187 16.93 16.56 1.00
N ILE A 188 15.87 15.78 1.14
CA ILE A 188 15.60 15.00 2.34
C ILE A 188 16.13 13.58 2.13
N LYS A 189 17.13 13.21 2.92
CA LYS A 189 17.67 11.87 2.95
C LYS A 189 16.77 10.97 3.78
N GLN A 190 16.36 9.85 3.20
CA GLN A 190 15.57 8.84 3.89
C GLN A 190 16.34 7.51 3.97
N LYS A 191 16.26 6.88 5.12
CA LYS A 191 16.83 5.53 5.32
C LYS A 191 16.06 4.53 4.48
N THR A 192 16.73 3.49 4.06
CA THR A 192 16.14 2.34 3.38
C THR A 192 16.19 1.12 4.29
N GLY A 193 15.21 0.25 4.18
CA GLY A 193 15.04 -0.91 5.05
C GLY A 193 14.58 -2.15 4.29
N LYS A 194 13.78 -2.98 4.96
CA LYS A 194 13.19 -4.20 4.43
C LYS A 194 11.73 -4.02 4.00
N ASP A 195 11.22 -2.81 4.08
CA ASP A 195 9.83 -2.46 3.73
C ASP A 195 8.78 -3.28 4.49
N VAL A 196 8.92 -3.35 5.79
CA VAL A 196 7.97 -4.06 6.65
C VAL A 196 7.64 -3.24 7.89
N SER A 197 6.40 -3.30 8.35
CA SER A 197 5.95 -2.67 9.59
C SER A 197 5.03 -3.58 10.37
N ILE A 198 5.09 -3.48 11.69
CA ILE A 198 4.16 -4.13 12.62
C ILE A 198 3.30 -3.06 13.28
N LEU A 199 2.00 -3.19 13.09
CA LEU A 199 1.00 -2.32 13.70
C LEU A 199 0.32 -3.01 14.87
N LYS A 200 -0.20 -2.20 15.81
CA LYS A 200 -1.03 -2.66 16.92
C LYS A 200 -2.35 -1.90 16.92
N ILE A 201 -3.44 -2.64 17.01
CA ILE A 201 -4.78 -2.12 17.27
C ILE A 201 -5.32 -2.66 18.59
N GLU A 202 -6.18 -1.90 19.26
CA GLU A 202 -6.81 -2.34 20.49
C GLU A 202 -8.06 -3.18 20.19
N ALA A 203 -7.81 -4.43 19.78
CA ALA A 203 -8.82 -5.45 19.50
C ALA A 203 -8.35 -6.81 20.04
N ARG A 204 -9.29 -7.71 20.27
CA ARG A 204 -9.03 -9.07 20.78
C ARG A 204 -9.84 -10.11 20.02
N ASN A 205 -9.40 -11.35 20.09
CA ASN A 205 -10.05 -12.51 19.43
C ASN A 205 -10.17 -12.33 17.92
N LEU A 206 -9.18 -11.68 17.31
CA LEU A 206 -9.14 -11.50 15.86
C LEU A 206 -8.77 -12.81 15.16
N PRO A 207 -9.34 -13.06 13.97
CA PRO A 207 -8.82 -14.08 13.06
C PRO A 207 -7.36 -13.76 12.73
N THR A 208 -6.51 -14.79 12.69
CA THR A 208 -5.09 -14.64 12.37
C THR A 208 -4.73 -15.39 11.10
N ALA A 209 -3.79 -14.87 10.34
CA ALA A 209 -3.14 -15.58 9.26
C ALA A 209 -2.13 -16.60 9.83
N GLU A 210 -2.11 -17.79 9.25
CA GLU A 210 -1.10 -18.80 9.56
C GLU A 210 0.19 -18.47 8.82
N LEU A 211 1.33 -18.43 9.51
CA LEU A 211 2.63 -18.20 8.90
C LEU A 211 3.20 -19.53 8.39
N GLY A 212 3.69 -19.51 7.15
CA GLY A 212 4.37 -20.63 6.51
C GLY A 212 5.89 -20.46 6.50
N ASP A 213 6.54 -21.35 5.81
CA ASP A 213 7.98 -21.36 5.60
C ASP A 213 8.31 -20.85 4.18
N SER A 214 8.86 -19.65 4.07
CA SER A 214 9.27 -19.06 2.78
C SER A 214 10.52 -19.71 2.18
N ASP A 215 11.34 -20.40 2.98
CA ASP A 215 12.55 -21.06 2.50
C ASP A 215 12.21 -22.41 1.83
N ALA A 216 11.04 -22.98 2.15
CA ALA A 216 10.55 -24.22 1.53
C ALA A 216 9.82 -24.00 0.19
N VAL A 217 9.66 -22.75 -0.25
CA VAL A 217 8.91 -22.40 -1.47
C VAL A 217 9.67 -22.81 -2.73
N THR A 218 8.99 -23.38 -3.70
CA THR A 218 9.55 -23.83 -4.97
C THR A 218 9.01 -23.07 -6.17
N ILE A 219 9.86 -22.91 -7.21
CA ILE A 219 9.44 -22.30 -8.48
C ILE A 219 8.33 -23.16 -9.10
N GLY A 220 7.29 -22.52 -9.62
CA GLY A 220 6.09 -23.18 -10.17
C GLY A 220 5.00 -23.46 -9.12
N GLU A 221 5.25 -23.26 -7.83
CA GLU A 221 4.23 -23.40 -6.79
C GLU A 221 3.15 -22.33 -6.95
N THR A 222 1.88 -22.75 -6.86
CA THR A 222 0.74 -21.82 -6.92
C THR A 222 0.65 -20.99 -5.65
N VAL A 223 0.43 -19.68 -5.83
CA VAL A 223 0.26 -18.73 -4.74
C VAL A 223 -0.97 -17.86 -4.96
N HIS A 224 -1.49 -17.32 -3.87
CA HIS A 224 -2.60 -16.39 -3.87
C HIS A 224 -2.21 -15.13 -3.10
N VAL A 225 -2.41 -13.97 -3.73
CA VAL A 225 -2.26 -12.67 -3.07
C VAL A 225 -3.63 -12.16 -2.69
N ILE A 226 -3.80 -11.78 -1.42
CA ILE A 226 -5.05 -11.25 -0.90
C ILE A 226 -4.81 -9.81 -0.45
N GLY A 227 -5.66 -8.87 -0.90
CA GLY A 227 -5.52 -7.48 -0.50
C GLY A 227 -6.69 -6.61 -0.90
N TYR A 228 -6.57 -5.34 -0.58
CA TYR A 228 -7.53 -4.29 -0.91
C TYR A 228 -6.93 -3.42 -2.02
N PRO A 229 -7.16 -3.78 -3.29
CA PRO A 229 -6.62 -2.97 -4.38
C PRO A 229 -7.13 -1.55 -4.23
N GLY A 230 -6.26 -0.58 -4.47
CA GLY A 230 -6.60 0.84 -4.49
C GLY A 230 -7.53 1.18 -5.66
N ALA A 231 -8.61 0.43 -5.77
CA ALA A 231 -9.72 0.62 -6.70
C ALA A 231 -10.43 1.98 -6.50
N ALA A 232 -9.81 2.87 -5.73
CA ALA A 232 -10.23 4.23 -5.53
C ALA A 232 -10.48 5.03 -6.84
N GLN A 233 -10.08 4.48 -7.98
CA GLN A 233 -10.24 5.14 -9.28
C GLN A 233 -11.37 4.58 -10.15
N ILE A 234 -12.04 3.51 -9.75
CA ILE A 234 -13.19 2.98 -10.50
C ILE A 234 -14.48 3.52 -9.87
N ASN A 235 -14.99 4.61 -10.42
CA ASN A 235 -16.20 5.32 -9.93
C ASN A 235 -17.50 4.50 -9.94
N ILE A 236 -17.47 3.29 -10.50
CA ILE A 236 -18.62 2.38 -10.57
C ILE A 236 -18.75 1.43 -9.38
N ILE A 237 -17.74 1.35 -8.49
CA ILE A 237 -17.76 0.51 -7.29
C ILE A 237 -18.07 1.40 -6.10
N SER A 238 -19.00 0.97 -5.24
CA SER A 238 -19.35 1.71 -4.03
C SER A 238 -18.14 1.88 -3.09
N GLN A 239 -18.11 2.99 -2.37
CA GLN A 239 -17.02 3.26 -1.42
C GLN A 239 -16.96 2.19 -0.32
N GLU A 240 -18.11 1.71 0.14
CA GLU A 240 -18.20 0.67 1.16
C GLU A 240 -17.59 -0.65 0.69
N SER A 241 -17.96 -1.13 -0.51
CA SER A 241 -17.37 -2.35 -1.10
C SER A 241 -15.85 -2.24 -1.23
N ARG A 242 -15.33 -1.07 -1.61
CA ARG A 242 -13.88 -0.85 -1.75
C ARG A 242 -13.12 -0.94 -0.43
N LEU A 243 -13.78 -0.61 0.68
CA LEU A 243 -13.17 -0.62 2.01
C LEU A 243 -13.16 -2.00 2.66
N VAL A 244 -14.09 -2.89 2.28
CA VAL A 244 -14.31 -4.16 2.99
C VAL A 244 -14.16 -5.40 2.12
N GLU A 245 -14.20 -5.28 0.79
CA GLU A 245 -14.08 -6.42 -0.12
C GLU A 245 -12.64 -6.58 -0.62
N GLN A 246 -12.02 -7.67 -0.21
CA GLN A 246 -10.68 -8.05 -0.70
C GLN A 246 -10.76 -8.65 -2.10
N THR A 247 -9.75 -8.36 -2.91
CA THR A 247 -9.49 -9.11 -4.13
C THR A 247 -8.48 -10.22 -3.85
N ILE A 248 -8.60 -11.28 -4.65
CA ILE A 248 -7.64 -12.37 -4.67
C ILE A 248 -7.10 -12.47 -6.09
N SER A 249 -5.80 -12.46 -6.21
CA SER A 249 -5.12 -12.81 -7.45
C SER A 249 -4.32 -14.09 -7.25
N THR A 250 -4.34 -14.92 -8.28
CA THR A 250 -3.63 -16.21 -8.28
C THR A 250 -2.52 -16.16 -9.33
N GLY A 251 -1.40 -16.70 -8.98
CA GLY A 251 -0.24 -16.86 -9.85
C GLY A 251 0.65 -17.99 -9.38
N THR A 252 1.88 -17.98 -9.87
CA THR A 252 2.91 -18.96 -9.51
C THR A 252 4.18 -18.25 -9.06
N ILE A 253 5.01 -18.96 -8.29
CA ILE A 253 6.37 -18.51 -8.00
C ILE A 253 7.21 -18.64 -9.26
N THR A 254 7.75 -17.51 -9.75
CA THR A 254 8.54 -17.48 -10.98
C THR A 254 10.03 -17.44 -10.73
N ALA A 255 10.48 -16.91 -9.58
CA ALA A 255 11.88 -16.90 -9.18
C ALA A 255 12.06 -16.65 -7.68
N GLY A 256 13.17 -17.16 -7.12
CA GLY A 256 13.77 -16.65 -5.89
C GLY A 256 14.91 -15.70 -6.24
N LYS A 257 14.93 -14.51 -5.65
CA LYS A 257 15.94 -13.48 -5.89
C LYS A 257 16.43 -12.88 -4.57
N ARG A 258 17.33 -11.94 -4.66
CA ARG A 258 17.74 -11.09 -3.53
C ARG A 258 17.58 -9.63 -3.92
N ASP A 259 17.14 -8.82 -2.98
CA ASP A 259 17.13 -7.37 -3.16
C ASP A 259 18.56 -6.78 -3.12
N VAL A 260 18.67 -5.47 -3.31
CA VAL A 260 19.96 -4.75 -3.30
C VAL A 260 20.71 -4.84 -1.97
N LYS A 261 20.06 -5.27 -0.89
CA LYS A 261 20.64 -5.49 0.44
C LYS A 261 20.88 -6.96 0.75
N GLY A 262 20.62 -7.85 -0.22
CA GLY A 262 20.76 -9.29 -0.05
C GLY A 262 19.61 -9.98 0.66
N THR A 263 18.48 -9.29 0.93
CA THR A 263 17.28 -9.88 1.53
C THR A 263 16.65 -10.86 0.52
N PRO A 264 16.29 -12.08 0.92
CA PRO A 264 15.57 -13.00 0.04
C PRO A 264 14.22 -12.41 -0.36
N VAL A 265 13.91 -12.46 -1.66
CA VAL A 265 12.61 -12.04 -2.22
C VAL A 265 12.10 -13.11 -3.17
N ILE A 266 10.79 -13.31 -3.15
CA ILE A 266 10.07 -14.25 -4.01
C ILE A 266 9.40 -13.44 -5.12
N GLN A 267 9.61 -13.81 -6.37
CA GLN A 267 8.90 -13.23 -7.51
C GLN A 267 7.72 -14.11 -7.89
N THR A 268 6.57 -13.50 -8.15
CA THR A 268 5.35 -14.17 -8.62
C THR A 268 4.76 -13.42 -9.82
N ASP A 269 4.03 -14.12 -10.66
CA ASP A 269 3.22 -13.58 -11.75
C ASP A 269 1.76 -13.28 -11.35
N ALA A 270 1.43 -13.47 -10.07
CA ALA A 270 0.13 -13.05 -9.54
C ALA A 270 -0.07 -11.55 -9.77
N SER A 271 -1.22 -11.16 -10.32
CA SER A 271 -1.55 -9.76 -10.59
C SER A 271 -1.50 -8.94 -9.30
N ALA A 272 -0.80 -7.82 -9.35
CA ALA A 272 -0.70 -6.87 -8.26
C ALA A 272 -1.15 -5.48 -8.71
N SER A 273 -1.80 -4.74 -7.82
CA SER A 273 -2.19 -3.35 -8.03
C SER A 273 -1.89 -2.51 -6.80
N LYS A 274 -1.86 -1.19 -6.96
CA LYS A 274 -1.74 -0.27 -5.82
C LYS A 274 -2.84 -0.59 -4.80
N GLY A 275 -2.45 -0.67 -3.52
CA GLY A 275 -3.33 -1.05 -2.41
C GLY A 275 -3.23 -2.52 -2.00
N ASN A 276 -2.75 -3.42 -2.85
CA ASN A 276 -2.42 -4.79 -2.44
C ASN A 276 -1.12 -4.86 -1.62
N SER A 277 -0.29 -3.82 -1.66
CA SER A 277 0.94 -3.70 -0.85
C SER A 277 0.67 -3.97 0.63
N GLY A 278 1.46 -4.82 1.25
CA GLY A 278 1.29 -5.25 2.64
C GLY A 278 0.37 -6.46 2.82
N GLY A 279 -0.37 -6.84 1.77
CA GLY A 279 -1.20 -8.04 1.78
C GLY A 279 -0.39 -9.34 1.77
N PRO A 280 -0.94 -10.44 2.35
CA PRO A 280 -0.26 -11.72 2.38
C PRO A 280 -0.21 -12.36 1.00
N CYS A 281 0.93 -12.95 0.67
CA CYS A 281 1.08 -13.98 -0.35
C CYS A 281 1.01 -15.33 0.35
N ILE A 282 0.01 -16.15 0.03
CA ILE A 282 -0.25 -17.44 0.68
C ILE A 282 -0.04 -18.59 -0.30
N ASN A 283 0.42 -19.72 0.22
CA ASN A 283 0.52 -20.98 -0.50
C ASN A 283 -0.84 -21.70 -0.60
N THR A 284 -0.88 -22.84 -1.26
CA THR A 284 -2.09 -23.66 -1.42
C THR A 284 -2.62 -24.27 -0.11
N LYS A 285 -1.86 -24.19 0.98
CA LYS A 285 -2.29 -24.57 2.33
C LYS A 285 -2.92 -23.42 3.10
N GLY A 286 -2.91 -22.19 2.54
CA GLY A 286 -3.39 -20.97 3.20
C GLY A 286 -2.37 -20.32 4.14
N GLN A 287 -1.11 -20.75 4.09
CA GLN A 287 -0.04 -20.21 4.93
C GLN A 287 0.67 -19.06 4.24
N VAL A 288 0.93 -17.98 4.97
CA VAL A 288 1.63 -16.81 4.47
C VAL A 288 3.11 -17.12 4.28
N ILE A 289 3.56 -17.02 3.04
CA ILE A 289 4.96 -17.24 2.64
C ILE A 289 5.67 -15.94 2.26
N GLY A 290 4.96 -14.81 2.23
CA GLY A 290 5.52 -13.51 1.90
C GLY A 290 4.51 -12.38 2.06
N ILE A 291 5.01 -11.16 1.91
CA ILE A 291 4.25 -9.92 1.91
C ILE A 291 4.40 -9.30 0.51
N LEU A 292 3.29 -8.94 -0.12
CA LEU A 292 3.36 -8.25 -1.40
C LEU A 292 3.90 -6.84 -1.19
N SER A 293 5.04 -6.52 -1.80
CA SER A 293 5.70 -5.21 -1.64
C SER A 293 5.78 -4.42 -2.94
N TYR A 294 6.22 -5.04 -4.04
CA TYR A 294 6.44 -4.36 -5.32
C TYR A 294 5.69 -5.06 -6.44
N GLY A 295 5.02 -4.27 -7.29
CA GLY A 295 4.60 -4.69 -8.60
C GLY A 295 5.44 -3.97 -9.66
N TYR A 296 6.06 -4.71 -10.57
CA TYR A 296 6.50 -4.13 -11.83
C TYR A 296 5.25 -3.94 -12.69
N GLY A 297 4.59 -2.78 -12.54
CA GLY A 297 3.60 -2.32 -13.49
C GLY A 297 4.34 -1.63 -14.62
N GLU A 298 4.03 -1.96 -15.86
CA GLU A 298 4.38 -1.12 -16.98
C GLU A 298 3.84 0.30 -16.73
N ALA A 299 4.71 1.28 -16.92
CA ALA A 299 4.40 2.69 -16.80
C ALA A 299 3.45 3.14 -17.92
#